data_9047a761f1b1265e96696bcbe83db75c
#
_entry.id   9047a761f1b1265e96696bcbe83db75c
#
_cell.length_a   1.000
_cell.length_b   1.000
_cell.length_c   1.000
_cell.angle_alpha   90.00
_cell.angle_beta   90.00
_cell.angle_gamma   90.00
#
_symmetry.space_group_name_H-M   'P 1'
#
loop_
_entity.id
_entity.type
_entity.pdbx_description
1 polymer ?
#
loop_
_entity_poly.entity_id
_entity_poly.type
_entity_poly.pdbx_seq_one_letter_code
_entity_poly.pdbx_strand_id
1 'polypeptide(L)'
;MALRWYVVHAYSNFEHKVSESLRERIRLKGLEDKFGEILVPTEEVVEMRDGQRRRSERKFFPGYVLVQMEMNEDTWHLVRETGKVLGFIGGTPEKPAPITDREANAILRRVEEGAEKPRPKVLFEPGEVVRVVSGPFNDFSGVVESVNYEKSRLQVAVQILGRSTPVELDFGQVEKA
;
A
#
# COMPACT_ATOMS: atom_id res chain seq x y z
N MET A 1 19.08 3.91 25.94
CA MET A 1 19.53 3.62 24.57
C MET A 1 18.39 3.81 23.58
N ALA A 2 18.70 4.32 22.42
CA ALA A 2 17.67 4.63 21.43
C ALA A 2 17.29 3.39 20.64
N LEU A 3 15.98 3.20 20.46
CA LEU A 3 15.44 2.20 19.55
C LEU A 3 15.65 2.68 18.12
N ARG A 4 16.09 1.77 17.25
CA ARG A 4 16.32 2.06 15.84
C ARG A 4 15.57 1.10 14.96
N TRP A 5 15.27 1.53 13.75
CA TRP A 5 14.56 0.71 12.78
C TRP A 5 15.52 -0.22 12.04
N TYR A 6 15.19 -1.51 12.07
CA TYR A 6 15.90 -2.55 11.32
C TYR A 6 14.94 -3.20 10.34
N VAL A 7 15.49 -3.68 9.24
CA VAL A 7 14.72 -4.39 8.23
C VAL A 7 14.96 -5.88 8.40
N VAL A 8 13.87 -6.62 8.60
CA VAL A 8 13.90 -8.07 8.72
C VAL A 8 13.38 -8.69 7.43
N HIS A 9 14.15 -9.60 6.86
CA HIS A 9 13.74 -10.35 5.68
C HIS A 9 12.96 -11.59 6.10
N ALA A 10 11.74 -11.72 5.62
CA ALA A 10 10.84 -12.84 5.88
C ALA A 10 10.45 -13.52 4.57
N TYR A 11 9.93 -14.73 4.65
CA TYR A 11 9.34 -15.38 3.48
C TYR A 11 8.14 -14.58 2.99
N SER A 12 7.99 -14.44 1.68
CA SER A 12 6.86 -13.73 1.07
C SER A 12 5.52 -14.33 1.53
N ASN A 13 4.55 -13.45 1.79
CA ASN A 13 3.24 -13.78 2.34
C ASN A 13 3.21 -14.19 3.82
N PHE A 14 4.37 -14.23 4.49
CA PHE A 14 4.48 -14.53 5.92
C PHE A 14 4.81 -13.31 6.77
N GLU A 15 4.83 -12.11 6.18
CA GLU A 15 5.24 -10.88 6.85
C GLU A 15 4.36 -10.59 8.08
N HIS A 16 3.04 -10.69 7.94
CA HIS A 16 2.10 -10.49 9.06
C HIS A 16 2.27 -11.55 10.14
N LYS A 17 2.44 -12.80 9.73
CA LYS A 17 2.67 -13.91 10.64
C LYS A 17 3.97 -13.74 11.42
N VAL A 18 5.03 -13.28 10.76
CA VAL A 18 6.31 -12.97 11.40
C VAL A 18 6.11 -11.85 12.42
N SER A 19 5.40 -10.78 12.08
CA SER A 19 5.16 -9.69 13.01
C SER A 19 4.40 -10.14 14.25
N GLU A 20 3.39 -10.97 14.12
CA GLU A 20 2.63 -11.54 15.23
C GLU A 20 3.51 -12.44 16.10
N SER A 21 4.30 -13.32 15.47
CA SER A 21 5.22 -14.21 16.17
C SER A 21 6.29 -13.45 16.94
N LEU A 22 6.81 -12.37 16.37
CA LEU A 22 7.77 -11.50 17.03
C LEU A 22 7.16 -10.86 18.28
N ARG A 23 5.96 -10.30 18.17
CA ARG A 23 5.27 -9.69 19.31
C ARG A 23 5.04 -10.68 20.44
N GLU A 24 4.64 -11.89 20.11
CA GLU A 24 4.42 -12.95 21.09
C GLU A 24 5.72 -13.35 21.78
N ARG A 25 6.80 -13.56 21.02
CA ARG A 25 8.11 -13.94 21.58
C ARG A 25 8.69 -12.84 22.46
N ILE A 26 8.54 -11.58 22.05
CA ILE A 26 8.98 -10.42 22.84
C ILE A 26 8.29 -10.43 24.21
N ARG A 27 6.97 -10.67 24.22
CA ARG A 27 6.20 -10.74 25.44
C ARG A 27 6.62 -11.91 26.33
N LEU A 28 6.78 -13.08 25.75
CA LEU A 28 7.16 -14.29 26.48
C LEU A 28 8.56 -14.20 27.11
N LYS A 29 9.48 -13.50 26.46
CA LYS A 29 10.84 -13.33 26.94
C LYS A 29 11.05 -12.07 27.78
N GLY A 30 10.01 -11.25 27.92
CA GLY A 30 10.08 -10.03 28.71
C GLY A 30 11.01 -8.96 28.16
N LEU A 31 11.14 -8.89 26.84
CA LEU A 31 12.00 -7.92 26.15
C LEU A 31 11.25 -6.74 25.58
N GLU A 32 10.05 -6.46 26.08
CA GLU A 32 9.17 -5.40 25.59
C GLU A 32 9.82 -4.02 25.63
N ASP A 33 10.68 -3.77 26.61
CA ASP A 33 11.43 -2.52 26.74
C ASP A 33 12.55 -2.36 25.69
N LYS A 34 12.93 -3.45 25.03
CA LYS A 34 13.98 -3.46 23.99
C LYS A 34 13.39 -3.39 22.58
N PHE A 35 12.08 -3.44 22.45
CA PHE A 35 11.39 -3.37 21.18
C PHE A 35 10.34 -2.25 21.19
N GLY A 36 10.18 -1.58 20.06
CA GLY A 36 9.13 -0.62 19.84
C GLY A 36 8.07 -1.17 18.90
N GLU A 37 7.83 -0.47 17.82
CA GLU A 37 6.84 -0.89 16.83
C GLU A 37 7.40 -1.95 15.88
N ILE A 38 6.50 -2.83 15.44
CA ILE A 38 6.76 -3.79 14.38
C ILE A 38 5.77 -3.48 13.26
N LEU A 39 6.27 -3.25 12.06
CA LEU A 39 5.47 -2.76 10.95
C LEU A 39 5.70 -3.61 9.70
N VAL A 40 4.62 -4.01 9.07
CA VAL A 40 4.64 -4.58 7.71
C VAL A 40 4.27 -3.46 6.75
N PRO A 41 5.20 -3.00 5.88
CA PRO A 41 4.95 -1.83 5.03
C PRO A 41 3.99 -2.18 3.89
N THR A 42 2.71 -1.94 4.14
CA THR A 42 1.62 -2.16 3.18
C THR A 42 0.75 -0.91 3.08
N GLU A 43 0.06 -0.76 1.95
CA GLU A 43 -0.99 0.24 1.82
C GLU A 43 -2.26 -0.42 1.33
N GLU A 44 -3.41 0.08 1.76
CA GLU A 44 -4.68 -0.34 1.22
C GLU A 44 -4.91 0.36 -0.11
N VAL A 45 -5.25 -0.42 -1.14
CA VAL A 45 -5.58 0.08 -2.47
C VAL A 45 -6.98 -0.36 -2.81
N VAL A 46 -7.79 0.57 -3.32
CA VAL A 46 -9.11 0.25 -3.82
C VAL A 46 -8.98 0.01 -5.33
N GLU A 47 -9.21 -1.23 -5.74
CA GLU A 47 -9.21 -1.62 -7.15
C GLU A 47 -10.62 -1.77 -7.67
N MET A 48 -10.81 -1.40 -8.95
CA MET A 48 -12.04 -1.58 -9.68
C MET A 48 -11.88 -2.76 -10.63
N ARG A 49 -12.49 -3.90 -10.29
CA ARG A 49 -12.51 -5.11 -11.11
C ARG A 49 -13.92 -5.57 -11.37
N ASP A 50 -14.22 -5.89 -12.62
CA ASP A 50 -15.51 -6.45 -13.04
C ASP A 50 -16.72 -5.63 -12.54
N GLY A 51 -16.60 -4.31 -12.54
CA GLY A 51 -17.63 -3.41 -12.06
C GLY A 51 -17.79 -3.40 -10.54
N GLN A 52 -16.91 -4.06 -9.80
CA GLN A 52 -16.94 -4.13 -8.33
C GLN A 52 -15.75 -3.43 -7.71
N ARG A 53 -16.03 -2.73 -6.63
CA ARG A 53 -15.01 -2.09 -5.81
C ARG A 53 -14.41 -3.12 -4.86
N ARG A 54 -13.11 -3.36 -4.96
CA ARG A 54 -12.38 -4.29 -4.08
C ARG A 54 -11.25 -3.56 -3.37
N ARG A 55 -11.09 -3.86 -2.08
CA ARG A 55 -9.95 -3.40 -1.31
C ARG A 55 -8.90 -4.50 -1.31
N SER A 56 -7.66 -4.12 -1.60
CA SER A 56 -6.53 -5.03 -1.50
C SER A 56 -5.36 -4.34 -0.80
N GLU A 57 -4.49 -5.12 -0.19
CA GLU A 57 -3.24 -4.61 0.36
C GLU A 57 -2.16 -4.68 -0.70
N ARG A 58 -1.45 -3.57 -0.87
CA ARG A 58 -0.26 -3.51 -1.71
C ARG A 58 0.96 -3.42 -0.80
N LYS A 59 1.89 -4.35 -0.99
CA LYS A 59 3.14 -4.36 -0.24
C LYS A 59 4.16 -3.48 -0.94
N PHE A 60 4.76 -2.55 -0.21
CA PHE A 60 5.85 -1.73 -0.76
C PHE A 60 7.13 -2.55 -0.93
N PHE A 61 7.40 -3.41 0.06
CA PHE A 61 8.58 -4.25 0.10
C PHE A 61 8.17 -5.66 0.48
N PRO A 62 7.78 -6.50 -0.50
CA PRO A 62 7.38 -7.88 -0.22
C PRO A 62 8.50 -8.65 0.48
N GLY A 63 8.17 -9.36 1.55
CA GLY A 63 9.14 -10.11 2.34
C GLY A 63 9.90 -9.30 3.37
N TYR A 64 9.56 -8.04 3.59
CA TYR A 64 10.24 -7.18 4.55
C TYR A 64 9.33 -6.79 5.70
N VAL A 65 9.91 -6.80 6.90
CA VAL A 65 9.25 -6.36 8.14
C VAL A 65 10.15 -5.33 8.80
N LEU A 66 9.59 -4.18 9.16
CA LEU A 66 10.32 -3.15 9.89
C LEU A 66 10.15 -3.38 11.39
N VAL A 67 11.25 -3.45 12.11
CA VAL A 67 11.26 -3.66 13.56
C VAL A 67 12.06 -2.55 14.24
N GLN A 68 11.41 -1.85 15.15
CA GLN A 68 12.06 -0.85 15.99
C GLN A 68 12.59 -1.56 17.23
N MET A 69 13.90 -1.60 17.39
CA MET A 69 14.52 -2.38 18.45
C MET A 69 15.89 -1.83 18.85
N GLU A 70 16.33 -2.21 20.04
CA GLU A 70 17.70 -2.06 20.47
C GLU A 70 18.45 -3.33 20.05
N MET A 71 19.56 -3.19 19.31
CA MET A 71 20.33 -4.33 18.82
C MET A 71 21.31 -4.82 19.89
N ASN A 72 21.08 -6.04 20.36
CA ASN A 72 22.00 -6.77 21.25
C ASN A 72 21.88 -8.27 20.95
N GLU A 73 22.63 -9.11 21.62
CA GLU A 73 22.61 -10.55 21.41
C GLU A 73 21.22 -11.16 21.65
N ASP A 74 20.55 -10.74 22.72
CA ASP A 74 19.25 -11.27 23.09
C ASP A 74 18.17 -10.94 22.05
N THR A 75 18.13 -9.68 21.61
CA THR A 75 17.15 -9.23 20.59
C THR A 75 17.48 -9.83 19.23
N TRP A 76 18.74 -9.89 18.87
CA TRP A 76 19.21 -10.49 17.62
C TRP A 76 18.79 -11.96 17.51
N HIS A 77 19.06 -12.75 18.57
CA HIS A 77 18.66 -14.15 18.60
C HIS A 77 17.15 -14.33 18.56
N LEU A 78 16.40 -13.51 19.28
CA LEU A 78 14.95 -13.58 19.29
C LEU A 78 14.38 -13.44 17.86
N VAL A 79 14.84 -12.45 17.12
CA VAL A 79 14.38 -12.19 15.74
C VAL A 79 14.84 -13.32 14.82
N ARG A 80 16.11 -13.72 14.89
CA ARG A 80 16.68 -14.77 14.04
C ARG A 80 16.03 -16.13 14.23
N GLU A 81 15.64 -16.44 15.45
CA GLU A 81 15.01 -17.72 15.80
C GLU A 81 13.51 -17.76 15.50
N THR A 82 12.91 -16.62 15.18
CA THR A 82 11.49 -16.58 14.80
C THR A 82 11.27 -17.33 13.49
N GLY A 83 10.26 -18.18 13.45
CA GLY A 83 9.93 -18.94 12.24
C GLY A 83 9.60 -18.05 11.05
N LYS A 84 10.01 -18.48 9.85
CA LYS A 84 9.80 -17.75 8.58
C LYS A 84 10.64 -16.49 8.44
N VAL A 85 11.60 -16.23 9.33
CA VAL A 85 12.56 -15.15 9.22
C VAL A 85 13.83 -15.66 8.54
N LEU A 86 14.25 -14.97 7.48
CA LEU A 86 15.50 -15.28 6.76
C LEU A 86 16.71 -14.59 7.40
N GLY A 87 16.51 -13.43 8.02
CA GLY A 87 17.55 -12.68 8.67
C GLY A 87 17.33 -11.17 8.55
N PHE A 88 18.34 -10.42 8.98
CA PHE A 88 18.33 -8.96 8.85
C PHE A 88 18.89 -8.53 7.49
N ILE A 89 18.40 -7.41 6.98
CA ILE A 89 18.91 -6.77 5.78
C ILE A 89 19.72 -5.54 6.19
N GLY A 90 20.85 -5.37 5.54
CA GLY A 90 21.78 -4.28 5.84
C GLY A 90 22.89 -4.71 6.80
N GLY A 91 24.07 -4.14 6.61
CA GLY A 91 25.25 -4.52 7.38
C GLY A 91 25.71 -5.95 7.10
N THR A 92 26.17 -6.63 8.14
CA THR A 92 26.52 -8.05 8.07
C THR A 92 25.51 -8.89 8.84
N PRO A 93 25.41 -10.22 8.59
CA PRO A 93 24.49 -11.06 9.36
C PRO A 93 24.72 -11.03 10.87
N GLU A 94 25.96 -10.82 11.29
CA GLU A 94 26.31 -10.74 12.71
C GLU A 94 26.11 -9.34 13.29
N LYS A 95 26.23 -8.31 12.46
CA LYS A 95 26.07 -6.90 12.87
C LYS A 95 25.14 -6.20 11.88
N PRO A 96 23.83 -6.38 12.02
CA PRO A 96 22.88 -5.68 11.17
C PRO A 96 22.96 -4.17 11.33
N ALA A 97 22.81 -3.44 10.23
CA ALA A 97 22.80 -1.99 10.25
C ALA A 97 21.35 -1.48 10.22
N PRO A 98 21.00 -0.48 11.04
CA PRO A 98 19.68 0.12 11.00
C PRO A 98 19.50 0.98 9.73
N ILE A 99 18.25 1.16 9.32
CA ILE A 99 17.93 2.17 8.32
C ILE A 99 17.94 3.55 8.99
N THR A 100 18.12 4.59 8.20
CA THR A 100 18.11 5.95 8.74
C THR A 100 16.71 6.34 9.21
N ASP A 101 16.63 7.26 10.16
CA ASP A 101 15.35 7.78 10.64
C ASP A 101 14.55 8.41 9.50
N ARG A 102 15.22 9.02 8.55
CA ARG A 102 14.60 9.61 7.36
C ARG A 102 13.92 8.55 6.49
N GLU A 103 14.59 7.43 6.26
CA GLU A 103 14.02 6.31 5.49
C GLU A 103 12.83 5.69 6.23
N ALA A 104 12.97 5.47 7.53
CA ALA A 104 11.89 4.93 8.35
C ALA A 104 10.67 5.85 8.35
N ASN A 105 10.88 7.15 8.55
CA ASN A 105 9.80 8.14 8.56
C ASN A 105 9.09 8.24 7.21
N ALA A 106 9.82 8.11 6.10
CA ALA A 106 9.23 8.11 4.77
C ALA A 106 8.29 6.92 4.57
N ILE A 107 8.70 5.73 5.03
CA ILE A 107 7.87 4.52 4.95
C ILE A 107 6.65 4.63 5.85
N LEU A 108 6.82 5.09 7.09
CA LEU A 108 5.73 5.28 8.05
C LEU A 108 4.67 6.26 7.54
N ARG A 109 5.11 7.37 6.96
CA ARG A 109 4.20 8.37 6.38
C ARG A 109 3.38 7.78 5.25
N ARG A 110 3.99 6.98 4.40
CA ARG A 110 3.33 6.34 3.27
C ARG A 110 2.28 5.33 3.74
N VAL A 111 2.56 4.57 4.80
CA VAL A 111 1.62 3.63 5.40
C VAL A 111 0.44 4.36 6.02
N GLU A 112 0.66 5.45 6.76
CA GLU A 112 -0.40 6.27 7.34
C GLU A 112 -1.32 6.85 6.28
N GLU A 113 -0.76 7.41 5.21
CA GLU A 113 -1.54 7.96 4.11
C GLU A 113 -2.42 6.90 3.44
N GLY A 114 -1.89 5.69 3.26
CA GLY A 114 -2.63 4.58 2.71
C GLY A 114 -3.73 4.06 3.63
N ALA A 115 -3.51 4.06 4.95
CA ALA A 115 -4.48 3.60 5.94
C ALA A 115 -5.62 4.60 6.13
N GLU A 116 -5.32 5.91 6.13
CA GLU A 116 -6.32 6.95 6.33
C GLU A 116 -7.23 7.17 5.12
N LYS A 117 -6.69 7.01 3.93
CA LYS A 117 -7.42 7.26 2.68
C LYS A 117 -7.12 6.20 1.63
N PRO A 118 -7.81 5.04 1.67
CA PRO A 118 -7.74 4.13 0.53
C PRO A 118 -8.21 4.88 -0.71
N ARG A 119 -7.32 5.08 -1.67
CA ARG A 119 -7.64 5.83 -2.87
C ARG A 119 -8.06 4.89 -3.99
N PRO A 120 -9.16 5.19 -4.71
CA PRO A 120 -9.44 4.47 -5.94
C PRO A 120 -8.30 4.69 -6.92
N LYS A 121 -7.99 3.68 -7.70
CA LYS A 121 -6.91 3.71 -8.69
C LYS A 121 -7.12 4.80 -9.74
N VAL A 122 -8.38 5.12 -10.04
CA VAL A 122 -8.78 6.19 -10.93
C VAL A 122 -9.89 7.00 -10.24
N LEU A 123 -9.71 8.30 -10.17
CA LEU A 123 -10.67 9.22 -9.55
C LEU A 123 -11.21 10.19 -10.59
N PHE A 124 -12.53 10.14 -10.81
CA PHE A 124 -13.24 11.10 -11.64
C PHE A 124 -14.23 11.86 -10.77
N GLU A 125 -14.45 13.15 -11.10
CA GLU A 125 -15.40 14.01 -10.42
C GLU A 125 -16.37 14.62 -11.41
N PRO A 126 -17.63 14.88 -11.00
CA PRO A 126 -18.57 15.59 -11.86
C PRO A 126 -18.04 16.97 -12.26
N GLY A 127 -18.20 17.34 -13.52
CA GLY A 127 -17.69 18.59 -14.08
C GLY A 127 -16.29 18.49 -14.67
N GLU A 128 -15.62 17.37 -14.52
CA GLU A 128 -14.28 17.14 -15.05
C GLU A 128 -14.33 16.83 -16.55
N VAL A 129 -13.39 17.39 -17.32
CA VAL A 129 -13.30 17.12 -18.76
C VAL A 129 -12.48 15.84 -18.97
N VAL A 130 -13.01 14.93 -19.74
CA VAL A 130 -12.36 13.64 -20.07
C VAL A 130 -12.36 13.41 -21.57
N ARG A 131 -11.47 12.55 -22.03
CA ARG A 131 -11.41 12.11 -23.41
C ARG A 131 -11.70 10.61 -23.49
N VAL A 132 -12.57 10.23 -24.42
CA VAL A 132 -12.89 8.82 -24.65
C VAL A 132 -11.75 8.18 -25.45
N VAL A 133 -11.19 7.07 -24.95
CA VAL A 133 -10.03 6.41 -25.55
C VAL A 133 -10.35 5.07 -26.19
N SER A 134 -11.55 4.55 -26.02
CA SER A 134 -11.96 3.29 -26.67
C SER A 134 -13.47 3.26 -26.92
N GLY A 135 -13.89 2.36 -27.81
CA GLY A 135 -15.28 2.19 -28.17
C GLY A 135 -15.76 3.09 -29.33
N PRO A 136 -17.08 3.17 -29.56
CA PRO A 136 -17.65 3.94 -30.68
C PRO A 136 -17.37 5.43 -30.61
N PHE A 137 -17.09 5.96 -29.41
CA PHE A 137 -16.86 7.38 -29.18
C PHE A 137 -15.39 7.75 -28.98
N ASN A 138 -14.49 6.89 -29.45
CA ASN A 138 -13.04 7.13 -29.35
C ASN A 138 -12.68 8.51 -29.93
N ASP A 139 -11.80 9.23 -29.22
CA ASP A 139 -11.31 10.58 -29.54
C ASP A 139 -12.34 11.72 -29.33
N PHE A 140 -13.53 11.43 -28.85
CA PHE A 140 -14.45 12.48 -28.44
C PHE A 140 -14.12 12.95 -27.02
N SER A 141 -14.32 14.23 -26.78
CA SER A 141 -14.20 14.82 -25.45
C SER A 141 -15.59 14.98 -24.84
N GLY A 142 -15.66 14.89 -23.53
CA GLY A 142 -16.90 15.09 -22.81
C GLY A 142 -16.67 15.59 -21.40
N VAL A 143 -17.76 15.92 -20.71
CA VAL A 143 -17.75 16.37 -19.33
C VAL A 143 -18.46 15.32 -18.47
N VAL A 144 -17.83 14.95 -17.37
CA VAL A 144 -18.40 13.99 -16.43
C VAL A 144 -19.64 14.59 -15.76
N GLU A 145 -20.78 13.92 -15.88
CA GLU A 145 -22.03 14.34 -15.23
C GLU A 145 -22.21 13.66 -13.89
N SER A 146 -21.94 12.36 -13.82
CA SER A 146 -22.01 11.57 -12.59
C SER A 146 -21.02 10.41 -12.62
N VAL A 147 -20.66 9.93 -11.43
CA VAL A 147 -19.71 8.83 -11.28
C VAL A 147 -20.29 7.79 -10.35
N ASN A 148 -20.25 6.53 -10.77
CA ASN A 148 -20.62 5.38 -9.95
C ASN A 148 -19.40 4.53 -9.69
N TYR A 149 -18.79 4.72 -8.53
CA TYR A 149 -17.58 3.99 -8.14
C TYR A 149 -17.84 2.50 -7.87
N GLU A 150 -19.05 2.16 -7.46
CA GLU A 150 -19.38 0.76 -7.17
C GLU A 150 -19.41 -0.09 -8.45
N LYS A 151 -19.89 0.48 -9.53
CA LYS A 151 -19.97 -0.20 -10.84
C LYS A 151 -18.78 0.10 -11.75
N SER A 152 -17.86 0.97 -11.32
CA SER A 152 -16.73 1.46 -12.13
C SER A 152 -17.16 2.10 -13.43
N ARG A 153 -18.25 2.85 -13.38
CA ARG A 153 -18.83 3.53 -14.54
C ARG A 153 -19.07 5.00 -14.26
N LEU A 154 -19.05 5.78 -15.32
CA LEU A 154 -19.36 7.20 -15.25
C LEU A 154 -20.29 7.57 -16.41
N GLN A 155 -21.08 8.60 -16.17
CA GLN A 155 -21.92 9.19 -17.18
C GLN A 155 -21.26 10.46 -17.68
N VAL A 156 -20.98 10.51 -18.97
CA VAL A 156 -20.25 11.60 -19.61
C VAL A 156 -21.12 12.24 -20.67
N ALA A 157 -21.23 13.57 -20.65
CA ALA A 157 -21.87 14.32 -21.71
C ALA A 157 -20.87 14.52 -22.85
N VAL A 158 -20.99 13.71 -23.89
CA VAL A 158 -20.11 13.74 -25.05
C VAL A 158 -20.70 14.64 -26.14
N GLN A 159 -19.88 15.51 -26.71
CA GLN A 159 -20.28 16.37 -27.84
C GLN A 159 -20.27 15.57 -29.12
N ILE A 160 -21.46 15.24 -29.61
CA ILE A 160 -21.64 14.47 -30.85
C ILE A 160 -22.48 15.31 -31.81
N LEU A 161 -21.92 15.65 -32.99
CA LEU A 161 -22.61 16.43 -34.03
C LEU A 161 -23.23 17.73 -33.49
N GLY A 162 -22.52 18.43 -32.62
CA GLY A 162 -22.98 19.67 -32.02
C GLY A 162 -24.01 19.53 -30.91
N ARG A 163 -24.29 18.31 -30.47
CA ARG A 163 -25.21 18.00 -29.37
C ARG A 163 -24.50 17.32 -28.21
N SER A 164 -24.85 17.74 -27.01
CA SER A 164 -24.38 17.06 -25.79
C SER A 164 -25.23 15.81 -25.55
N THR A 165 -24.62 14.64 -25.62
CA THR A 165 -25.31 13.35 -25.46
C THR A 165 -24.74 12.62 -24.23
N PRO A 166 -25.58 12.26 -23.24
CA PRO A 166 -25.10 11.49 -22.10
C PRO A 166 -24.80 10.04 -22.52
N VAL A 167 -23.59 9.58 -22.19
CA VAL A 167 -23.14 8.23 -22.52
C VAL A 167 -22.57 7.60 -21.24
N GLU A 168 -22.96 6.38 -20.98
CA GLU A 168 -22.39 5.61 -19.87
C GLU A 168 -21.13 4.88 -20.35
N LEU A 169 -20.01 5.11 -19.68
CA LEU A 169 -18.71 4.57 -20.03
C LEU A 169 -18.03 3.95 -18.82
N ASP A 170 -17.21 2.93 -19.06
CA ASP A 170 -16.36 2.35 -18.03
C ASP A 170 -15.14 3.25 -17.76
N PHE A 171 -14.58 3.16 -16.56
CA PHE A 171 -13.41 3.95 -16.19
C PHE A 171 -12.21 3.71 -17.12
N GLY A 172 -12.10 2.50 -17.68
CA GLY A 172 -11.05 2.17 -18.63
C GLY A 172 -11.25 2.75 -20.03
N GLN A 173 -12.41 3.28 -20.34
CA GLN A 173 -12.74 3.83 -21.67
C GLN A 173 -12.46 5.31 -21.80
N VAL A 174 -12.16 5.99 -20.70
CA VAL A 174 -11.89 7.43 -20.66
C VAL A 174 -10.60 7.73 -19.94
N GLU A 175 -9.99 8.85 -20.27
CA GLU A 175 -8.83 9.37 -19.56
C GLU A 175 -9.02 10.86 -19.29
N LYS A 176 -8.31 11.39 -18.30
CA LYS A 176 -8.36 12.82 -18.01
C LYS A 176 -7.74 13.60 -19.16
N ALA A 177 -8.45 14.60 -19.59
CA ALA A 177 -7.99 15.47 -20.67
C ALA A 177 -6.89 16.43 -20.19
#